data_855c13c96d8b3c90f39e81af069308a6
#
_entry.id   855c13c96d8b3c90f39e81af069308a6
#
_cell.length_a   1.000
_cell.length_b   1.000
_cell.length_c   1.000
_cell.angle_alpha   90.00
_cell.angle_beta   90.00
_cell.angle_gamma   90.00
#
_symmetry.space_group_name_H-M   'P 1'
#
loop_
_entity.id
_entity.type
_entity.pdbx_description
1 polymer ?
#
loop_
_entity_poly.entity_id
_entity_poly.type
_entity_poly.pdbx_seq_one_letter_code
_entity_poly.pdbx_strand_id
1 'polypeptide(L)'
;MTRFPPSSALSLLPPADTVVRHMPAHTHLDFLGRMPIPLRRAFKSGLDQTTATHRQASGESLSCCFLSGAEWYRPFDTLSSDPVDALPGMLVSPFYHDILNPALLAHYTPAASVAPRPSHPACAAAGLDDPLGIFRTFAVIPFVFLVDEKRLRGRPAPRAWSDLLDPMWSDDIVFGGWRPNEQSAYQDYNSYLLLCLHHEFGDAGLAAFAGNVRHLQHNIRTATQAGSNSRDVGAIAILPWLQAELCPRRERTRVVWPEDGALAMPIGYLVKTGEENRVQPLIAYVDGSELGTVLSRNCYPPTRPQMADAFPPDARLKWPGWDTVRQNDMAATSQRAAETFFAAWYGKPTQEQRACS
;
A
#
# COMPACT_ATOMS: atom_id res chain seq x y z
N MET A 1 -35.73 -26.71 4.76
CA MET A 1 -34.30 -27.06 4.97
C MET A 1 -33.69 -27.31 3.60
N THR A 2 -33.23 -26.25 2.95
CA THR A 2 -32.55 -26.32 1.65
C THR A 2 -31.08 -26.03 1.88
N ARG A 3 -30.25 -27.06 1.74
CA ARG A 3 -28.80 -26.97 1.83
C ARG A 3 -28.28 -26.21 0.61
N PHE A 4 -27.64 -25.07 0.82
CA PHE A 4 -26.82 -24.43 -0.19
C PHE A 4 -25.56 -25.28 -0.43
N PRO A 5 -25.16 -25.48 -1.69
CA PRO A 5 -23.90 -26.16 -1.99
C PRO A 5 -22.72 -25.30 -1.51
N PRO A 6 -21.57 -25.91 -1.14
CA PRO A 6 -20.38 -25.16 -0.74
C PRO A 6 -19.87 -24.33 -1.90
N SER A 7 -19.59 -23.08 -1.62
CA SER A 7 -19.09 -22.08 -2.53
C SER A 7 -17.81 -22.53 -3.26
N SER A 8 -17.93 -22.88 -4.51
CA SER A 8 -16.84 -23.17 -5.45
C SER A 8 -16.16 -21.89 -5.99
N ALA A 9 -16.31 -20.76 -5.33
CA ALA A 9 -15.74 -19.48 -5.73
C ALA A 9 -14.28 -19.26 -5.31
N LEU A 10 -13.63 -20.26 -4.67
CA LEU A 10 -12.21 -20.19 -4.28
C LEU A 10 -11.26 -20.80 -5.31
N SER A 11 -11.74 -21.22 -6.47
CA SER A 11 -10.96 -21.90 -7.52
C SER A 11 -10.49 -20.99 -8.65
N LEU A 12 -10.36 -19.69 -8.44
CA LEU A 12 -9.80 -18.76 -9.44
C LEU A 12 -8.36 -18.34 -9.15
N LEU A 13 -7.72 -18.95 -8.17
CA LEU A 13 -6.26 -18.89 -8.09
C LEU A 13 -5.73 -20.02 -8.98
N PRO A 14 -4.85 -19.74 -9.95
CA PRO A 14 -4.16 -20.79 -10.68
C PRO A 14 -3.45 -21.69 -9.67
N PRO A 15 -3.39 -23.02 -9.96
CA PRO A 15 -2.72 -23.95 -9.06
C PRO A 15 -1.29 -23.50 -8.80
N ALA A 16 -0.81 -23.74 -7.59
CA ALA A 16 0.53 -23.35 -7.09
C ALA A 16 1.71 -23.85 -7.94
N ASP A 17 1.46 -24.71 -8.91
CA ASP A 17 2.44 -25.28 -9.83
C ASP A 17 2.66 -24.49 -11.11
N THR A 18 2.09 -23.29 -11.25
CA THR A 18 2.40 -22.45 -12.41
C THR A 18 3.78 -21.84 -12.22
N VAL A 19 4.77 -22.69 -12.51
CA VAL A 19 6.12 -22.33 -12.93
C VAL A 19 6.62 -21.01 -12.35
N VAL A 20 7.23 -21.10 -11.16
CA VAL A 20 8.37 -20.26 -10.83
C VAL A 20 9.39 -20.55 -11.95
N ARG A 21 9.33 -19.82 -13.04
CA ARG A 21 10.50 -19.69 -13.89
C ARG A 21 11.52 -19.09 -12.94
N HIS A 22 12.41 -19.93 -12.43
CA HIS A 22 13.65 -19.47 -11.84
C HIS A 22 14.18 -18.45 -12.85
N MET A 23 14.16 -17.18 -12.48
CA MET A 23 14.85 -16.18 -13.28
C MET A 23 16.26 -16.72 -13.35
N PRO A 24 16.81 -16.94 -14.57
CA PRO A 24 18.18 -17.42 -14.67
C PRO A 24 19.03 -16.44 -13.89
N ALA A 25 19.75 -16.94 -12.88
CA ALA A 25 20.75 -16.17 -12.19
C ALA A 25 21.60 -15.49 -13.27
N HIS A 26 21.68 -14.14 -13.26
CA HIS A 26 22.43 -13.31 -14.21
C HIS A 26 21.71 -12.78 -15.47
N THR A 27 20.39 -12.79 -15.55
CA THR A 27 19.74 -12.04 -16.64
C THR A 27 19.49 -10.61 -16.20
N HIS A 28 20.15 -9.64 -16.82
CA HIS A 28 19.88 -8.23 -16.62
C HIS A 28 18.41 -7.93 -16.97
N LEU A 29 17.68 -7.28 -16.04
CA LEU A 29 16.35 -6.78 -16.28
C LEU A 29 16.38 -5.28 -16.48
N ASP A 30 15.74 -4.81 -17.53
CA ASP A 30 15.47 -3.37 -17.68
C ASP A 30 14.39 -2.91 -16.68
N PHE A 31 13.47 -3.81 -16.31
CA PHE A 31 12.35 -3.49 -15.40
C PHE A 31 12.01 -4.66 -14.48
N LEU A 32 11.87 -4.35 -13.19
CA LEU A 32 11.21 -5.22 -12.22
C LEU A 32 10.12 -4.41 -11.50
N GLY A 33 8.89 -4.88 -11.50
CA GLY A 33 7.80 -4.11 -10.90
C GLY A 33 6.69 -4.93 -10.29
N ARG A 34 6.03 -4.33 -9.30
CA ARG A 34 4.81 -4.82 -8.68
C ARG A 34 3.84 -3.66 -8.43
N MET A 35 2.54 -3.95 -8.51
CA MET A 35 1.48 -2.95 -8.28
C MET A 35 0.37 -3.54 -7.40
N PRO A 36 -0.39 -2.70 -6.67
CA PRO A 36 -1.59 -3.13 -5.97
C PRO A 36 -2.52 -3.93 -6.87
N ILE A 37 -3.15 -4.98 -6.32
CA ILE A 37 -3.98 -5.93 -7.08
C ILE A 37 -4.96 -5.25 -8.05
N PRO A 38 -5.71 -4.20 -7.67
CA PRO A 38 -6.65 -3.56 -8.58
C PRO A 38 -6.03 -2.93 -9.83
N LEU A 39 -4.76 -2.56 -9.74
CA LEU A 39 -4.03 -1.87 -10.82
C LEU A 39 -3.24 -2.82 -11.72
N ARG A 40 -3.02 -4.07 -11.30
CA ARG A 40 -2.08 -5.00 -11.95
C ARG A 40 -2.37 -5.20 -13.44
N ARG A 41 -3.63 -5.47 -13.78
CA ARG A 41 -4.01 -5.73 -15.18
C ARG A 41 -3.78 -4.52 -16.07
N ALA A 42 -4.23 -3.34 -15.63
CA ALA A 42 -4.09 -2.12 -16.40
C ALA A 42 -2.62 -1.72 -16.55
N PHE A 43 -1.85 -1.79 -15.45
CA PHE A 43 -0.42 -1.48 -15.46
C PHE A 43 0.36 -2.43 -16.40
N LYS A 44 0.10 -3.75 -16.29
CA LYS A 44 0.75 -4.73 -17.17
C LYS A 44 0.42 -4.48 -18.64
N SER A 45 -0.84 -4.21 -18.97
CA SER A 45 -1.26 -3.93 -20.35
C SER A 45 -0.52 -2.71 -20.93
N GLY A 46 -0.41 -1.62 -20.19
CA GLY A 46 0.32 -0.43 -20.63
C GLY A 46 1.83 -0.68 -20.73
N LEU A 47 2.41 -1.45 -19.80
CA LEU A 47 3.81 -1.86 -19.87
C LEU A 47 4.10 -2.69 -21.14
N ASP A 48 3.25 -3.69 -21.44
CA ASP A 48 3.38 -4.53 -22.62
C ASP A 48 3.26 -3.71 -23.92
N GLN A 49 2.34 -2.74 -23.95
CA GLN A 49 2.18 -1.82 -25.09
C GLN A 49 3.41 -0.93 -25.25
N THR A 50 3.93 -0.36 -24.17
CA THR A 50 5.12 0.51 -24.16
C THR A 50 6.33 -0.23 -24.72
N THR A 51 6.57 -1.47 -24.23
CA THR A 51 7.70 -2.28 -24.69
C THR A 51 7.57 -2.69 -26.15
N ALA A 52 6.34 -3.01 -26.60
CA ALA A 52 6.09 -3.33 -28.01
C ALA A 52 6.32 -2.11 -28.92
N THR A 53 5.82 -0.94 -28.54
CA THR A 53 6.02 0.32 -29.29
C THR A 53 7.51 0.68 -29.35
N HIS A 54 8.21 0.59 -28.23
CA HIS A 54 9.66 0.85 -28.22
C HIS A 54 10.40 -0.07 -29.17
N ARG A 55 10.12 -1.38 -29.14
CA ARG A 55 10.75 -2.34 -30.04
C ARG A 55 10.47 -2.05 -31.52
N GLN A 56 9.26 -1.61 -31.85
CA GLN A 56 8.90 -1.23 -33.23
C GLN A 56 9.67 0.01 -33.71
N ALA A 57 9.85 0.98 -32.80
CA ALA A 57 10.48 2.26 -33.14
C ALA A 57 12.01 2.18 -33.18
N SER A 58 12.64 1.46 -32.26
CA SER A 58 14.11 1.40 -32.09
C SER A 58 14.76 0.11 -32.58
N GLY A 59 13.98 -0.95 -32.75
CA GLY A 59 14.51 -2.31 -32.95
C GLY A 59 15.00 -3.00 -31.68
N GLU A 60 15.04 -2.30 -30.54
CA GLU A 60 15.53 -2.82 -29.27
C GLU A 60 14.41 -3.39 -28.41
N SER A 61 14.70 -4.47 -27.69
CA SER A 61 13.78 -5.09 -26.74
C SER A 61 14.14 -4.72 -25.31
N LEU A 62 13.14 -4.42 -24.49
CA LEU A 62 13.27 -4.23 -23.05
C LEU A 62 12.91 -5.52 -22.31
N SER A 63 13.78 -5.95 -21.40
CA SER A 63 13.58 -7.13 -20.55
C SER A 63 12.79 -6.74 -19.31
N CYS A 64 11.48 -7.05 -19.29
CA CYS A 64 10.59 -6.62 -18.23
C CYS A 64 10.02 -7.81 -17.44
N CYS A 65 10.13 -7.77 -16.12
CA CYS A 65 9.47 -8.68 -15.20
C CYS A 65 8.41 -7.91 -14.38
N PHE A 66 7.14 -8.27 -14.55
CA PHE A 66 6.06 -7.72 -13.75
C PHE A 66 5.42 -8.80 -12.89
N LEU A 67 5.48 -8.62 -11.58
CA LEU A 67 5.04 -9.59 -10.60
C LEU A 67 3.54 -9.44 -10.35
N SER A 68 2.76 -10.43 -10.74
CA SER A 68 1.30 -10.44 -10.61
C SER A 68 0.73 -11.59 -9.77
N GLY A 69 1.56 -12.57 -9.42
CA GLY A 69 1.20 -13.79 -8.67
C GLY A 69 1.35 -13.66 -7.15
N ALA A 70 1.18 -14.77 -6.45
CA ALA A 70 1.38 -14.88 -5.01
C ALA A 70 2.85 -14.69 -4.58
N GLU A 71 3.77 -14.84 -5.51
CA GLU A 71 5.21 -14.77 -5.27
C GLU A 71 5.81 -13.38 -5.51
N TRP A 72 4.97 -12.37 -5.57
CA TRP A 72 5.39 -11.02 -5.89
C TRP A 72 6.36 -10.37 -4.88
N TYR A 73 6.59 -11.01 -3.73
CA TYR A 73 7.55 -10.55 -2.73
C TYR A 73 8.97 -11.04 -2.99
N ARG A 74 9.14 -12.32 -3.31
CA ARG A 74 10.44 -12.99 -3.33
C ARG A 74 11.54 -12.28 -4.10
N PRO A 75 11.30 -11.78 -5.34
CA PRO A 75 12.36 -11.09 -6.06
C PRO A 75 12.80 -9.76 -5.42
N PHE A 76 11.95 -9.16 -4.57
CA PHE A 76 12.30 -7.93 -3.86
C PHE A 76 13.04 -8.22 -2.56
N ASP A 77 12.79 -9.36 -1.91
CA ASP A 77 13.39 -9.72 -0.63
C ASP A 77 14.91 -9.95 -0.75
N THR A 78 15.41 -10.27 -1.94
CA THR A 78 16.83 -10.57 -2.18
C THR A 78 17.60 -9.42 -2.83
N LEU A 79 16.94 -8.37 -3.33
CA LEU A 79 17.57 -7.30 -4.11
C LEU A 79 18.77 -6.64 -3.41
N SER A 80 18.71 -6.47 -2.09
CA SER A 80 19.82 -5.86 -1.34
C SER A 80 21.07 -6.75 -1.24
N SER A 81 20.92 -8.03 -1.52
CA SER A 81 22.03 -9.03 -1.52
C SER A 81 22.48 -9.40 -2.94
N ASP A 82 21.75 -8.96 -3.96
CA ASP A 82 22.09 -9.30 -5.34
C ASP A 82 23.33 -8.51 -5.81
N PRO A 83 24.14 -9.09 -6.71
CA PRO A 83 25.23 -8.36 -7.34
C PRO A 83 24.71 -7.11 -8.09
N VAL A 84 25.49 -6.03 -8.07
CA VAL A 84 25.10 -4.75 -8.71
C VAL A 84 24.66 -4.93 -10.16
N ASP A 85 25.39 -5.78 -10.92
CA ASP A 85 25.09 -6.03 -12.33
C ASP A 85 23.76 -6.76 -12.54
N ALA A 86 23.27 -7.49 -11.53
CA ALA A 86 22.00 -8.18 -11.57
C ALA A 86 20.81 -7.28 -11.18
N LEU A 87 21.09 -6.09 -10.60
CA LEU A 87 20.02 -5.17 -10.21
C LEU A 87 19.28 -4.63 -11.44
N PRO A 88 17.95 -4.56 -11.41
CA PRO A 88 17.14 -4.03 -12.50
C PRO A 88 17.44 -2.57 -12.81
N GLY A 89 17.36 -2.18 -14.09
CA GLY A 89 17.51 -0.80 -14.54
C GLY A 89 16.42 0.12 -13.96
N MET A 90 15.20 -0.38 -13.82
CA MET A 90 14.09 0.33 -13.17
C MET A 90 13.33 -0.59 -12.22
N LEU A 91 13.09 -0.13 -10.99
CA LEU A 91 12.24 -0.78 -10.00
C LEU A 91 10.96 0.02 -9.82
N VAL A 92 9.79 -0.64 -9.81
CA VAL A 92 8.49 -0.03 -9.49
C VAL A 92 7.82 -0.80 -8.36
N SER A 93 7.48 -0.11 -7.27
CA SER A 93 6.83 -0.75 -6.11
C SER A 93 6.04 0.28 -5.28
N PRO A 94 4.96 -0.14 -4.59
CA PRO A 94 4.54 0.56 -3.39
C PRO A 94 5.69 0.64 -2.38
N PHE A 95 5.59 1.59 -1.47
CA PHE A 95 6.59 1.83 -0.44
C PHE A 95 6.63 0.65 0.55
N TYR A 96 7.66 -0.16 0.44
CA TYR A 96 7.99 -1.20 1.40
C TYR A 96 9.44 -1.05 1.85
N HIS A 97 9.72 -1.49 3.07
CA HIS A 97 11.06 -1.37 3.66
C HIS A 97 12.16 -2.00 2.80
N ASP A 98 11.85 -3.03 2.00
CA ASP A 98 12.83 -3.74 1.19
C ASP A 98 13.51 -2.84 0.14
N ILE A 99 12.72 -1.98 -0.53
CA ILE A 99 13.23 -1.06 -1.55
C ILE A 99 13.89 0.19 -0.98
N LEU A 100 13.80 0.38 0.33
CA LEU A 100 14.39 1.53 1.03
C LEU A 100 15.66 1.16 1.78
N ASN A 101 16.16 -0.06 1.59
CA ASN A 101 17.44 -0.48 2.14
C ASN A 101 18.55 0.46 1.62
N PRO A 102 19.34 1.11 2.51
CA PRO A 102 20.38 2.05 2.09
C PRO A 102 21.42 1.44 1.15
N ALA A 103 21.76 0.16 1.33
CA ALA A 103 22.69 -0.55 0.45
C ALA A 103 22.11 -0.68 -0.98
N LEU A 104 20.81 -0.97 -1.11
CA LEU A 104 20.14 -1.00 -2.40
C LEU A 104 20.07 0.40 -3.01
N LEU A 105 19.62 1.39 -2.24
CA LEU A 105 19.46 2.77 -2.71
C LEU A 105 20.75 3.41 -3.22
N ALA A 106 21.92 2.97 -2.71
CA ALA A 106 23.22 3.46 -3.17
C ALA A 106 23.49 3.19 -4.67
N HIS A 107 22.79 2.25 -5.28
CA HIS A 107 22.93 1.89 -6.70
C HIS A 107 21.88 2.59 -7.59
N TYR A 108 20.94 3.29 -6.99
CA TYR A 108 19.89 4.04 -7.66
C TYR A 108 20.05 5.52 -7.33
N THR A 109 20.19 6.33 -8.32
CA THR A 109 20.44 7.77 -8.14
C THR A 109 19.40 8.62 -8.86
N PRO A 110 19.30 9.91 -8.53
CA PRO A 110 18.47 10.82 -9.30
C PRO A 110 18.96 10.80 -10.75
N ALA A 111 18.07 10.50 -11.68
CA ALA A 111 18.42 10.67 -13.07
C ALA A 111 18.65 12.16 -13.32
N ALA A 112 19.87 12.56 -13.65
CA ALA A 112 20.23 13.95 -13.97
C ALA A 112 19.41 14.49 -15.14
N SER A 113 18.93 13.62 -16.02
CA SER A 113 18.08 13.93 -17.17
C SER A 113 16.61 14.13 -16.86
N VAL A 114 16.16 13.76 -15.67
CA VAL A 114 14.74 13.88 -15.28
C VAL A 114 14.59 15.10 -14.38
N ALA A 115 14.22 16.24 -14.98
CA ALA A 115 13.98 17.46 -14.23
C ALA A 115 13.01 17.24 -13.06
N PRO A 116 13.23 17.88 -11.90
CA PRO A 116 12.26 17.90 -10.82
C PRO A 116 10.90 18.32 -11.37
N ARG A 117 9.87 17.53 -11.12
CA ARG A 117 8.51 17.87 -11.55
C ARG A 117 7.73 18.37 -10.35
N PRO A 118 6.96 19.45 -10.52
CA PRO A 118 6.09 19.90 -9.45
C PRO A 118 5.10 18.76 -9.11
N SER A 119 4.91 18.50 -7.82
CA SER A 119 3.93 17.57 -7.33
C SER A 119 2.59 18.25 -7.07
N HIS A 120 1.52 17.46 -7.00
CA HIS A 120 0.22 17.91 -6.51
C HIS A 120 0.38 18.57 -5.14
N PRO A 121 -0.29 19.73 -4.87
CA PRO A 121 -0.12 20.46 -3.62
C PRO A 121 -0.29 19.63 -2.35
N ALA A 122 -1.24 18.69 -2.32
CA ALA A 122 -1.43 17.79 -1.17
C ALA A 122 -0.22 16.85 -0.96
N CYS A 123 0.42 16.40 -2.04
CA CYS A 123 1.61 15.54 -1.99
C CYS A 123 2.85 16.33 -1.55
N ALA A 124 3.02 17.51 -2.10
CA ALA A 124 4.11 18.42 -1.73
C ALA A 124 4.01 18.85 -0.26
N ALA A 125 2.80 19.22 0.20
CA ALA A 125 2.56 19.60 1.59
C ALA A 125 2.82 18.43 2.56
N ALA A 126 2.61 17.18 2.14
CA ALA A 126 2.92 16.00 2.92
C ALA A 126 4.41 15.59 2.85
N GLY A 127 5.23 16.26 2.04
CA GLY A 127 6.65 15.93 1.88
C GLY A 127 6.89 14.58 1.21
N LEU A 128 6.00 14.18 0.26
CA LEU A 128 6.12 12.90 -0.45
C LEU A 128 7.22 12.89 -1.49
N ASP A 129 7.67 14.06 -1.92
CA ASP A 129 8.80 14.18 -2.84
C ASP A 129 10.11 13.88 -2.12
N ASP A 130 10.86 12.93 -2.65
CA ASP A 130 12.17 12.61 -2.11
C ASP A 130 13.15 13.77 -2.32
N PRO A 131 13.68 14.41 -1.27
CA PRO A 131 14.64 15.52 -1.40
C PRO A 131 15.91 15.14 -2.18
N LEU A 132 16.31 13.86 -2.16
CA LEU A 132 17.45 13.37 -2.94
C LEU A 132 17.03 12.91 -4.35
N GLY A 133 15.72 12.85 -4.65
CA GLY A 133 15.20 12.44 -5.94
C GLY A 133 15.49 11.00 -6.33
N ILE A 134 15.90 10.14 -5.38
CA ILE A 134 16.23 8.74 -5.64
C ILE A 134 14.94 7.94 -5.84
N PHE A 135 14.03 8.00 -4.88
CA PHE A 135 12.71 7.38 -4.98
C PHE A 135 11.71 8.39 -5.55
N ARG A 136 11.17 8.09 -6.71
CA ARG A 136 10.23 8.98 -7.40
C ARG A 136 8.80 8.51 -7.18
N THR A 137 8.10 9.18 -6.29
CA THR A 137 6.69 8.93 -6.04
C THR A 137 5.86 9.39 -7.25
N PHE A 138 5.06 8.49 -7.83
CA PHE A 138 4.15 8.83 -8.93
C PHE A 138 2.67 8.69 -8.57
N ALA A 139 2.35 7.96 -7.50
CA ALA A 139 1.01 7.82 -6.95
C ALA A 139 1.05 7.51 -5.46
N VAL A 140 -0.12 7.55 -4.80
CA VAL A 140 -0.27 7.19 -3.40
C VAL A 140 -1.44 6.24 -3.19
N ILE A 141 -1.37 5.45 -2.11
CA ILE A 141 -2.48 4.67 -1.57
C ILE A 141 -2.97 5.38 -0.31
N PRO A 142 -4.03 6.19 -0.37
CA PRO A 142 -4.58 6.81 0.83
C PRO A 142 -5.35 5.79 1.66
N PHE A 143 -5.17 5.82 2.98
CA PHE A 143 -5.98 5.06 3.94
C PHE A 143 -6.97 6.00 4.62
N VAL A 144 -8.23 5.58 4.62
CA VAL A 144 -9.37 6.35 5.10
C VAL A 144 -10.21 5.53 6.07
N PHE A 145 -11.15 6.18 6.74
CA PHE A 145 -12.12 5.49 7.59
C PHE A 145 -13.39 5.22 6.80
N LEU A 146 -13.86 3.98 6.84
CA LEU A 146 -15.21 3.61 6.42
C LEU A 146 -16.05 3.44 7.68
N VAL A 147 -16.99 4.34 7.90
CA VAL A 147 -17.81 4.44 9.12
C VAL A 147 -19.17 3.81 8.88
N ASP A 148 -19.59 2.88 9.75
CA ASP A 148 -20.95 2.33 9.78
C ASP A 148 -21.84 3.23 10.66
N GLU A 149 -22.68 4.03 10.03
CA GLU A 149 -23.54 5.02 10.69
C GLU A 149 -24.46 4.40 11.75
N LYS A 150 -24.97 3.19 11.52
CA LYS A 150 -25.82 2.49 12.49
C LYS A 150 -25.03 2.06 13.73
N ARG A 151 -23.77 1.62 13.53
CA ARG A 151 -22.92 1.13 14.62
C ARG A 151 -22.29 2.26 15.43
N LEU A 152 -22.34 3.49 14.96
CA LEU A 152 -21.96 4.64 15.78
C LEU A 152 -22.82 4.75 17.04
N ARG A 153 -24.10 4.36 17.01
CA ARG A 153 -25.00 4.40 18.17
C ARG A 153 -25.04 5.77 18.85
N GLY A 154 -25.00 6.84 18.06
CA GLY A 154 -25.00 8.21 18.56
C GLY A 154 -23.62 8.78 18.92
N ARG A 155 -22.54 7.98 18.84
CA ARG A 155 -21.17 8.50 18.97
C ARG A 155 -20.82 9.36 17.76
N PRO A 156 -20.03 10.43 17.91
CA PRO A 156 -19.51 11.16 16.77
C PRO A 156 -18.59 10.24 15.93
N ALA A 157 -18.63 10.39 14.61
CA ALA A 157 -17.66 9.68 13.76
C ALA A 157 -16.25 10.24 14.01
N PRO A 158 -15.21 9.40 13.95
CA PRO A 158 -13.83 9.87 14.08
C PRO A 158 -13.49 10.82 12.93
N ARG A 159 -12.73 11.86 13.23
CA ARG A 159 -12.29 12.88 12.28
C ARG A 159 -10.77 12.87 12.06
N ALA A 160 -10.03 12.38 13.05
CA ALA A 160 -8.57 12.29 13.04
C ALA A 160 -8.10 10.91 13.49
N TRP A 161 -6.85 10.58 13.22
CA TRP A 161 -6.25 9.31 13.64
C TRP A 161 -6.18 9.20 15.17
N SER A 162 -5.98 10.31 15.88
CA SER A 162 -5.97 10.34 17.34
C SER A 162 -7.32 9.93 17.95
N ASP A 163 -8.43 10.18 17.26
CA ASP A 163 -9.76 9.79 17.75
C ASP A 163 -9.89 8.26 17.86
N LEU A 164 -9.14 7.52 17.05
CA LEU A 164 -9.14 6.05 17.08
C LEU A 164 -8.47 5.45 18.31
N LEU A 165 -7.78 6.27 19.11
CA LEU A 165 -7.15 5.86 20.37
C LEU A 165 -8.11 5.92 21.55
N ASP A 166 -9.26 6.60 21.40
CA ASP A 166 -10.25 6.78 22.47
C ASP A 166 -10.87 5.42 22.83
N PRO A 167 -10.93 5.06 24.14
CA PRO A 167 -11.56 3.83 24.62
C PRO A 167 -13.05 3.67 24.24
N MET A 168 -13.73 4.76 23.81
CA MET A 168 -15.10 4.67 23.27
C MET A 168 -15.21 3.72 22.07
N TRP A 169 -14.10 3.45 21.38
CA TRP A 169 -14.00 2.54 20.24
C TRP A 169 -13.57 1.13 20.62
N SER A 170 -13.52 0.83 21.94
CA SER A 170 -13.07 -0.48 22.40
C SER A 170 -13.79 -1.61 21.67
N ASP A 171 -13.00 -2.45 20.99
CA ASP A 171 -13.47 -3.62 20.24
C ASP A 171 -14.45 -3.28 19.09
N ASP A 172 -14.28 -2.10 18.46
CA ASP A 172 -15.23 -1.58 17.47
C ASP A 172 -14.54 -1.09 16.17
N ILE A 173 -13.21 -1.29 16.07
CA ILE A 173 -12.42 -0.99 14.86
C ILE A 173 -12.09 -2.30 14.15
N VAL A 174 -12.30 -2.34 12.82
CA VAL A 174 -11.79 -3.38 11.94
C VAL A 174 -10.60 -2.82 11.16
N PHE A 175 -9.47 -3.51 11.28
CA PHE A 175 -8.22 -3.09 10.69
C PHE A 175 -7.82 -4.03 9.57
N GLY A 176 -7.37 -3.48 8.43
CA GLY A 176 -6.95 -4.29 7.30
C GLY A 176 -5.72 -5.10 7.63
N GLY A 177 -5.74 -6.40 7.35
CA GLY A 177 -4.58 -7.25 7.50
C GLY A 177 -4.86 -8.68 7.93
N TRP A 178 -3.78 -9.43 8.10
CA TRP A 178 -3.80 -10.80 8.52
C TRP A 178 -3.12 -10.95 9.87
N ARG A 179 -3.58 -11.91 10.65
CA ARG A 179 -2.82 -12.36 11.82
C ARG A 179 -1.48 -12.89 11.34
N PRO A 180 -0.38 -12.58 12.03
CA PRO A 180 0.89 -13.20 11.71
C PRO A 180 0.75 -14.72 11.85
N ASN A 181 1.06 -15.42 10.79
CA ASN A 181 1.31 -16.86 10.85
C ASN A 181 2.57 -17.12 10.02
N GLU A 182 3.25 -18.21 10.30
CA GLU A 182 4.52 -18.58 9.67
C GLU A 182 4.45 -18.69 8.12
N GLN A 183 3.26 -18.63 7.55
CA GLN A 183 3.01 -18.87 6.13
C GLN A 183 2.51 -17.64 5.37
N SER A 184 2.17 -16.52 6.04
CA SER A 184 1.58 -15.38 5.36
C SER A 184 2.57 -14.23 5.15
N ALA A 185 2.99 -14.06 3.92
CA ALA A 185 3.72 -12.88 3.43
C ALA A 185 2.83 -11.63 3.27
N TYR A 186 1.56 -11.67 3.66
CA TYR A 186 0.60 -10.58 3.46
C TYR A 186 0.58 -9.54 4.60
N GLN A 187 1.74 -9.26 5.17
CA GLN A 187 1.87 -8.35 6.32
C GLN A 187 1.93 -6.86 5.93
N ASP A 188 2.09 -6.53 4.66
CA ASP A 188 2.64 -5.25 4.25
C ASP A 188 1.75 -4.04 4.48
N TYR A 189 0.44 -4.14 4.22
CA TYR A 189 -0.46 -3.00 4.50
C TYR A 189 -0.60 -2.73 5.98
N ASN A 190 -0.65 -3.78 6.80
CA ASN A 190 -0.69 -3.64 8.25
C ASN A 190 0.61 -3.05 8.75
N SER A 191 1.74 -3.59 8.31
CA SER A 191 3.07 -3.17 8.73
C SER A 191 3.27 -1.69 8.44
N TYR A 192 2.86 -1.21 7.26
CA TYR A 192 2.94 0.20 6.94
C TYR A 192 2.05 1.07 7.84
N LEU A 193 0.79 0.68 8.05
CA LEU A 193 -0.12 1.43 8.92
C LEU A 193 0.35 1.42 10.37
N LEU A 194 0.81 0.27 10.87
CA LEU A 194 1.36 0.16 12.23
C LEU A 194 2.61 1.01 12.40
N LEU A 195 3.49 1.03 11.39
CA LEU A 195 4.65 1.91 11.35
C LEU A 195 4.25 3.39 11.45
N CYS A 196 3.26 3.82 10.65
CA CYS A 196 2.78 5.20 10.67
C CYS A 196 2.16 5.57 12.02
N LEU A 197 1.32 4.70 12.58
CA LEU A 197 0.68 4.93 13.88
C LEU A 197 1.72 4.93 15.02
N HIS A 198 2.70 4.04 14.95
CA HIS A 198 3.80 4.02 15.91
C HIS A 198 4.67 5.29 15.82
N HIS A 199 4.97 5.75 14.61
CA HIS A 199 5.72 6.98 14.39
C HIS A 199 5.00 8.20 14.99
N GLU A 200 3.67 8.25 14.87
CA GLU A 200 2.87 9.38 15.31
C GLU A 200 2.54 9.34 16.81
N PHE A 201 2.22 8.17 17.35
CA PHE A 201 1.65 8.03 18.70
C PHE A 201 2.53 7.23 19.66
N GLY A 202 3.65 6.68 19.19
CA GLY A 202 4.54 5.85 19.98
C GLY A 202 3.91 4.53 20.45
N ASP A 203 4.62 3.82 21.33
CA ASP A 203 4.19 2.52 21.85
C ASP A 203 2.85 2.61 22.60
N ALA A 204 2.65 3.63 23.42
CA ALA A 204 1.43 3.80 24.21
C ALA A 204 0.21 4.03 23.33
N GLY A 205 0.33 4.90 22.31
CA GLY A 205 -0.76 5.16 21.37
C GLY A 205 -1.08 3.93 20.52
N LEU A 206 -0.06 3.21 20.06
CA LEU A 206 -0.25 1.98 19.30
C LEU A 206 -0.92 0.88 20.15
N ALA A 207 -0.58 0.77 21.42
CA ALA A 207 -1.24 -0.16 22.35
C ALA A 207 -2.71 0.23 22.61
N ALA A 208 -3.01 1.53 22.76
CA ALA A 208 -4.38 2.03 22.89
C ALA A 208 -5.19 1.72 21.62
N PHE A 209 -4.64 1.98 20.44
CA PHE A 209 -5.25 1.59 19.17
C PHE A 209 -5.52 0.09 19.09
N ALA A 210 -4.56 -0.75 19.44
CA ALA A 210 -4.71 -2.20 19.48
C ALA A 210 -5.86 -2.64 20.39
N GLY A 211 -6.05 -1.95 21.52
CA GLY A 211 -7.17 -2.13 22.45
C GLY A 211 -8.53 -1.96 21.76
N ASN A 212 -8.63 -1.08 20.78
CA ASN A 212 -9.85 -0.73 20.07
C ASN A 212 -10.11 -1.62 18.83
N VAL A 213 -9.08 -2.33 18.32
CA VAL A 213 -9.21 -3.19 17.15
C VAL A 213 -9.91 -4.50 17.49
N ARG A 214 -11.08 -4.72 16.92
CA ARG A 214 -11.87 -5.97 17.04
C ARG A 214 -11.28 -7.11 16.24
N HIS A 215 -11.05 -6.86 14.97
CA HIS A 215 -10.60 -7.84 13.99
C HIS A 215 -9.52 -7.31 13.07
N LEU A 216 -8.63 -8.22 12.69
CA LEU A 216 -7.78 -8.09 11.51
C LEU A 216 -8.43 -8.86 10.38
N GLN A 217 -8.72 -8.19 9.27
CA GLN A 217 -9.45 -8.79 8.18
C GLN A 217 -8.95 -8.28 6.83
N HIS A 218 -8.98 -9.13 5.80
CA HIS A 218 -8.59 -8.71 4.45
C HIS A 218 -9.45 -7.55 3.95
N ASN A 219 -8.85 -6.52 3.37
CA ASN A 219 -9.49 -5.27 2.97
C ASN A 219 -10.77 -5.46 2.12
N ILE A 220 -10.74 -6.40 1.15
CA ILE A 220 -11.91 -6.69 0.31
C ILE A 220 -13.06 -7.25 1.15
N ARG A 221 -12.77 -8.17 2.07
CA ARG A 221 -13.78 -8.74 2.97
C ARG A 221 -14.33 -7.69 3.92
N THR A 222 -13.47 -6.84 4.47
CA THR A 222 -13.87 -5.72 5.32
C THR A 222 -14.82 -4.78 4.58
N ALA A 223 -14.47 -4.35 3.37
CA ALA A 223 -15.30 -3.48 2.54
C ALA A 223 -16.65 -4.12 2.20
N THR A 224 -16.67 -5.41 1.83
CA THR A 224 -17.91 -6.11 1.48
C THR A 224 -18.80 -6.40 2.69
N GLN A 225 -18.26 -6.48 3.89
CA GLN A 225 -19.02 -6.74 5.11
C GLN A 225 -19.44 -5.47 5.86
N ALA A 226 -18.77 -4.35 5.66
CA ALA A 226 -19.12 -3.08 6.31
C ALA A 226 -20.60 -2.73 6.07
N GLY A 227 -21.26 -2.18 7.07
CA GLY A 227 -22.71 -1.87 7.04
C GLY A 227 -23.63 -3.10 7.16
N SER A 228 -23.09 -4.33 7.32
CA SER A 228 -23.89 -5.53 7.50
C SER A 228 -24.19 -5.81 8.99
N ASN A 229 -24.99 -6.85 9.24
CA ASN A 229 -25.26 -7.34 10.59
C ASN A 229 -24.24 -8.40 11.06
N SER A 230 -23.15 -8.62 10.32
CA SER A 230 -22.10 -9.57 10.72
C SER A 230 -21.51 -9.19 12.09
N ARG A 231 -21.10 -10.19 12.86
CA ARG A 231 -20.38 -9.99 14.12
C ARG A 231 -18.93 -9.53 13.90
N ASP A 232 -18.40 -9.74 12.69
CA ASP A 232 -17.01 -9.45 12.32
C ASP A 232 -16.81 -7.98 11.91
N VAL A 233 -17.87 -7.14 11.89
CA VAL A 233 -17.76 -5.72 11.55
C VAL A 233 -17.77 -4.85 12.81
N GLY A 234 -17.02 -3.75 12.75
CA GLY A 234 -17.02 -2.67 13.74
C GLY A 234 -17.77 -1.44 13.25
N ALA A 235 -17.80 -0.40 14.08
CA ALA A 235 -18.28 0.92 13.69
C ALA A 235 -17.34 1.59 12.68
N ILE A 236 -16.04 1.27 12.75
CA ILE A 236 -15.00 1.86 11.93
C ILE A 236 -14.21 0.78 11.25
N ALA A 237 -13.98 0.92 9.96
CA ALA A 237 -13.02 0.11 9.21
C ALA A 237 -11.95 1.02 8.60
N ILE A 238 -10.67 0.66 8.79
CA ILE A 238 -9.54 1.36 8.16
C ILE A 238 -9.20 0.64 6.88
N LEU A 239 -9.30 1.32 5.75
CA LEU A 239 -9.18 0.73 4.42
C LEU A 239 -8.41 1.65 3.47
N PRO A 240 -7.71 1.12 2.46
CA PRO A 240 -7.33 1.90 1.29
C PRO A 240 -8.60 2.51 0.65
N TRP A 241 -8.47 3.72 0.16
CA TRP A 241 -9.61 4.52 -0.33
C TRP A 241 -10.46 3.78 -1.37
N LEU A 242 -9.83 3.12 -2.37
CA LEU A 242 -10.58 2.32 -3.33
C LEU A 242 -11.50 1.30 -2.65
N GLN A 243 -10.99 0.54 -1.68
CA GLN A 243 -11.79 -0.48 -1.02
C GLN A 243 -12.94 0.13 -0.22
N ALA A 244 -12.73 1.28 0.40
CA ALA A 244 -13.79 2.01 1.07
C ALA A 244 -14.89 2.45 0.10
N GLU A 245 -14.50 2.95 -1.10
CA GLU A 245 -15.43 3.34 -2.17
C GLU A 245 -16.19 2.14 -2.77
N LEU A 246 -15.61 0.96 -2.77
CA LEU A 246 -16.25 -0.27 -3.26
C LEU A 246 -17.22 -0.92 -2.24
N CYS A 247 -17.44 -0.31 -1.07
CA CYS A 247 -18.42 -0.81 -0.12
C CYS A 247 -19.83 -0.83 -0.74
N PRO A 248 -20.51 -2.01 -0.79
CA PRO A 248 -21.82 -2.12 -1.44
C PRO A 248 -22.98 -1.49 -0.63
N ARG A 249 -22.75 -1.14 0.65
CA ARG A 249 -23.79 -0.61 1.56
C ARG A 249 -23.60 0.87 1.83
N ARG A 250 -23.52 1.65 0.76
CA ARG A 250 -23.31 3.11 0.81
C ARG A 250 -24.42 3.87 1.57
N GLU A 251 -25.60 3.29 1.64
CA GLU A 251 -26.72 3.83 2.39
C GLU A 251 -26.56 3.72 3.92
N ARG A 252 -25.58 2.93 4.38
CA ARG A 252 -25.28 2.68 5.80
C ARG A 252 -23.88 3.07 6.19
N THR A 253 -23.02 3.31 5.20
CA THR A 253 -21.61 3.57 5.44
C THR A 253 -21.20 4.89 4.80
N ARG A 254 -20.27 5.57 5.43
CA ARG A 254 -19.68 6.82 4.94
C ARG A 254 -18.17 6.72 4.95
N VAL A 255 -17.56 7.14 3.86
CA VAL A 255 -16.10 7.34 3.80
C VAL A 255 -15.78 8.66 4.49
N VAL A 256 -14.85 8.61 5.44
CA VAL A 256 -14.32 9.78 6.13
C VAL A 256 -12.85 9.90 5.77
N TRP A 257 -12.50 11.01 5.13
CA TRP A 257 -11.12 11.41 4.95
C TRP A 257 -10.64 12.08 6.23
N PRO A 258 -9.57 11.59 6.90
CA PRO A 258 -9.11 12.18 8.15
C PRO A 258 -8.69 13.64 7.96
N GLU A 259 -9.15 14.53 8.85
CA GLU A 259 -8.87 15.97 8.78
C GLU A 259 -7.40 16.29 9.02
N ASP A 260 -6.73 15.47 9.81
CA ASP A 260 -5.29 15.54 10.06
C ASP A 260 -4.46 14.90 8.91
N GLY A 261 -5.11 14.33 7.91
CA GLY A 261 -4.54 13.75 6.71
C GLY A 261 -4.70 12.23 6.61
N ALA A 262 -5.09 11.74 5.43
CA ALA A 262 -5.08 10.31 5.15
C ALA A 262 -3.64 9.78 5.19
N LEU A 263 -3.40 8.67 5.87
CA LEU A 263 -2.10 8.00 5.80
C LEU A 263 -1.86 7.53 4.38
N ALA A 264 -0.81 8.02 3.75
CA ALA A 264 -0.52 7.81 2.34
C ALA A 264 0.70 6.89 2.18
N MET A 265 0.48 5.71 1.60
CA MET A 265 1.60 4.84 1.20
C MET A 265 2.05 5.26 -0.21
N PRO A 266 3.28 5.76 -0.38
CA PRO A 266 3.81 6.10 -1.70
C PRO A 266 3.89 4.89 -2.62
N ILE A 267 3.62 5.10 -3.91
CA ILE A 267 3.97 4.19 -5.00
C ILE A 267 4.99 4.93 -5.84
N GLY A 268 6.14 4.33 -6.00
CA GLY A 268 7.24 5.02 -6.69
C GLY A 268 8.12 4.08 -7.50
N TYR A 269 9.12 4.67 -8.09
CA TYR A 269 10.14 3.96 -8.83
C TYR A 269 11.56 4.43 -8.50
N LEU A 270 12.51 3.56 -8.74
CA LEU A 270 13.94 3.79 -8.68
C LEU A 270 14.53 3.56 -10.08
N VAL A 271 15.53 4.34 -10.46
CA VAL A 271 16.27 4.16 -11.72
C VAL A 271 17.74 3.92 -11.38
N LYS A 272 18.29 2.80 -11.87
CA LYS A 272 19.68 2.44 -11.65
C LYS A 272 20.61 3.43 -12.34
N THR A 273 21.66 3.79 -11.65
CA THR A 273 22.66 4.74 -12.18
C THR A 273 23.26 4.24 -13.48
N GLY A 274 23.19 5.07 -14.50
CA GLY A 274 23.69 4.76 -15.84
C GLY A 274 22.68 4.10 -16.78
N GLU A 275 21.52 3.68 -16.27
CA GLU A 275 20.48 3.02 -17.08
C GLU A 275 19.35 3.97 -17.52
N GLU A 276 19.45 5.28 -17.21
CA GLU A 276 18.39 6.27 -17.40
C GLU A 276 17.91 6.34 -18.86
N ASN A 277 18.83 6.35 -19.81
CA ASN A 277 18.51 6.38 -21.24
C ASN A 277 17.84 5.09 -21.69
N ARG A 278 18.31 3.95 -21.19
CA ARG A 278 17.81 2.63 -21.53
C ARG A 278 16.36 2.45 -21.11
N VAL A 279 16.04 2.89 -19.88
CA VAL A 279 14.68 2.75 -19.30
C VAL A 279 13.77 3.96 -19.54
N GLN A 280 14.19 4.95 -20.31
CA GLN A 280 13.43 6.17 -20.60
C GLN A 280 11.99 5.91 -21.09
N PRO A 281 11.72 4.93 -21.98
CA PRO A 281 10.35 4.61 -22.38
C PRO A 281 9.47 4.13 -21.21
N LEU A 282 10.04 3.42 -20.25
CA LEU A 282 9.35 2.94 -19.06
C LEU A 282 9.06 4.08 -18.08
N ILE A 283 10.02 5.01 -17.91
CA ILE A 283 9.82 6.24 -17.13
C ILE A 283 8.69 7.07 -17.75
N ALA A 284 8.71 7.26 -19.06
CA ALA A 284 7.67 7.99 -19.78
C ALA A 284 6.27 7.36 -19.62
N TYR A 285 6.20 6.03 -19.60
CA TYR A 285 4.96 5.31 -19.34
C TYR A 285 4.45 5.56 -17.90
N VAL A 286 5.31 5.32 -16.90
CA VAL A 286 4.92 5.45 -15.49
C VAL A 286 4.53 6.89 -15.16
N ASP A 287 5.23 7.84 -15.72
CA ASP A 287 4.93 9.26 -15.63
C ASP A 287 3.85 9.73 -16.62
N GLY A 288 3.27 8.85 -17.43
CA GLY A 288 2.31 9.18 -18.48
C GLY A 288 0.93 9.58 -17.96
N SER A 289 0.21 10.40 -18.72
CA SER A 289 -1.16 10.80 -18.40
C SER A 289 -2.15 9.64 -18.50
N GLU A 290 -1.88 8.63 -19.33
CA GLU A 290 -2.71 7.44 -19.47
C GLU A 290 -2.71 6.64 -18.17
N LEU A 291 -1.52 6.32 -17.64
CA LEU A 291 -1.43 5.64 -16.34
C LEU A 291 -2.00 6.53 -15.23
N GLY A 292 -1.72 7.84 -15.25
CA GLY A 292 -2.30 8.79 -14.30
C GLY A 292 -3.83 8.76 -14.28
N THR A 293 -4.47 8.64 -15.43
CA THR A 293 -5.93 8.51 -15.55
C THR A 293 -6.44 7.19 -14.94
N VAL A 294 -5.73 6.08 -15.20
CA VAL A 294 -6.06 4.77 -14.61
C VAL A 294 -5.93 4.83 -13.09
N LEU A 295 -4.86 5.41 -12.57
CA LEU A 295 -4.61 5.57 -11.15
C LEU A 295 -5.72 6.40 -10.48
N SER A 296 -6.03 7.58 -11.02
CA SER A 296 -7.06 8.47 -10.48
C SER A 296 -8.44 7.79 -10.42
N ARG A 297 -8.86 7.12 -11.50
CA ARG A 297 -10.15 6.40 -11.57
C ARG A 297 -10.27 5.26 -10.56
N ASN A 298 -9.15 4.75 -10.06
CA ASN A 298 -9.08 3.68 -9.08
C ASN A 298 -8.75 4.18 -7.68
N CYS A 299 -8.91 5.46 -7.37
CA CYS A 299 -8.62 6.02 -6.05
C CYS A 299 -7.15 5.80 -5.59
N TYR A 300 -6.23 5.82 -6.54
CA TYR A 300 -4.78 5.88 -6.32
C TYR A 300 -4.27 7.22 -6.89
N PRO A 301 -4.46 8.34 -6.16
CA PRO A 301 -4.16 9.64 -6.71
C PRO A 301 -2.72 9.75 -7.23
N PRO A 302 -2.54 10.13 -8.50
CA PRO A 302 -1.22 10.43 -9.03
C PRO A 302 -0.67 11.72 -8.42
N THR A 303 0.65 11.78 -8.26
CA THR A 303 1.32 12.96 -7.67
C THR A 303 1.42 14.15 -8.64
N ARG A 304 0.91 14.03 -9.85
CA ARG A 304 1.01 15.08 -10.88
C ARG A 304 0.03 16.22 -10.65
N PRO A 305 0.47 17.50 -10.79
CA PRO A 305 -0.40 18.67 -10.61
C PRO A 305 -1.56 18.73 -11.61
N GLN A 306 -1.36 18.20 -12.84
CA GLN A 306 -2.37 18.20 -13.89
C GLN A 306 -3.58 17.30 -13.59
N MET A 307 -3.50 16.50 -12.54
CA MET A 307 -4.56 15.59 -12.07
C MET A 307 -5.18 16.12 -10.77
N ALA A 308 -5.44 17.43 -10.71
CA ALA A 308 -5.95 18.11 -9.51
C ALA A 308 -7.23 17.46 -8.93
N ASP A 309 -8.10 16.93 -9.79
CA ASP A 309 -9.36 16.28 -9.37
C ASP A 309 -9.16 14.83 -8.86
N ALA A 310 -7.91 14.37 -8.77
CA ALA A 310 -7.63 13.02 -8.27
C ALA A 310 -7.82 12.88 -6.75
N PHE A 311 -7.88 14.00 -6.03
CA PHE A 311 -8.09 14.05 -4.58
C PHE A 311 -9.44 14.67 -4.23
N PRO A 312 -10.05 14.32 -3.09
CA PRO A 312 -11.15 15.09 -2.54
C PRO A 312 -10.76 16.56 -2.31
N PRO A 313 -11.70 17.51 -2.36
CA PRO A 313 -11.43 18.89 -1.98
C PRO A 313 -10.77 18.96 -0.59
N ASP A 314 -9.77 19.82 -0.45
CA ASP A 314 -9.03 20.04 0.82
C ASP A 314 -8.36 18.79 1.40
N ALA A 315 -8.17 17.76 0.60
CA ALA A 315 -7.53 16.52 1.04
C ALA A 315 -6.11 16.79 1.58
N ARG A 316 -5.86 16.29 2.79
CA ARG A 316 -4.54 16.27 3.40
C ARG A 316 -4.01 14.85 3.40
N LEU A 317 -2.70 14.72 3.30
CA LEU A 317 -1.98 13.46 3.39
C LEU A 317 -0.96 13.54 4.51
N LYS A 318 -0.62 12.40 5.09
CA LYS A 318 0.46 12.27 6.05
C LYS A 318 1.17 10.92 5.88
N TRP A 319 2.43 10.88 6.24
CA TRP A 319 3.28 9.70 6.24
C TRP A 319 4.52 9.98 7.10
N PRO A 320 5.36 8.99 7.45
CA PRO A 320 6.49 9.20 8.36
C PRO A 320 7.55 10.20 7.91
N GLY A 321 7.65 10.48 6.60
CA GLY A 321 8.62 11.43 6.04
C GLY A 321 9.97 10.80 5.70
N TRP A 322 10.71 11.46 4.77
CA TRP A 322 12.00 10.99 4.26
C TRP A 322 13.10 10.97 5.32
N ASP A 323 13.07 11.91 6.27
CA ASP A 323 14.04 11.92 7.36
C ASP A 323 13.90 10.68 8.24
N THR A 324 12.68 10.32 8.59
CA THR A 324 12.39 9.08 9.34
C THR A 324 12.89 7.85 8.60
N VAL A 325 12.58 7.77 7.28
CA VAL A 325 12.97 6.65 6.42
C VAL A 325 14.49 6.50 6.34
N ARG A 326 15.23 7.61 6.27
CA ARG A 326 16.69 7.57 6.11
C ARG A 326 17.47 7.40 7.40
N GLN A 327 16.91 7.88 8.50
CA GLN A 327 17.57 7.83 9.81
C GLN A 327 17.34 6.53 10.57
N ASN A 328 16.38 5.71 10.12
CA ASN A 328 15.98 4.49 10.82
C ASN A 328 16.13 3.25 9.93
N ASP A 329 16.41 2.13 10.57
CA ASP A 329 16.18 0.82 9.99
C ASP A 329 14.66 0.58 9.93
N MET A 330 14.11 0.74 8.72
CA MET A 330 12.67 0.65 8.50
C MET A 330 12.13 -0.76 8.73
N ALA A 331 12.94 -1.79 8.49
CA ALA A 331 12.55 -3.17 8.76
C ALA A 331 12.43 -3.41 10.26
N ALA A 332 13.45 -3.03 11.03
CA ALA A 332 13.45 -3.14 12.49
C ALA A 332 12.35 -2.29 13.14
N THR A 333 12.11 -1.08 12.61
CA THR A 333 11.06 -0.19 13.10
C THR A 333 9.65 -0.75 12.83
N SER A 334 9.43 -1.30 11.65
CA SER A 334 8.17 -1.96 11.28
C SER A 334 7.92 -3.21 12.14
N GLN A 335 8.95 -4.01 12.38
CA GLN A 335 8.86 -5.17 13.24
C GLN A 335 8.49 -4.78 14.68
N ARG A 336 9.14 -3.77 15.26
CA ARG A 336 8.85 -3.27 16.61
C ARG A 336 7.40 -2.78 16.71
N ALA A 337 6.93 -2.01 15.73
CA ALA A 337 5.55 -1.55 15.69
C ALA A 337 4.56 -2.73 15.68
N ALA A 338 4.84 -3.77 14.87
CA ALA A 338 4.03 -4.96 14.82
C ALA A 338 4.04 -5.72 16.16
N GLU A 339 5.21 -5.91 16.77
CA GLU A 339 5.36 -6.56 18.08
C GLU A 339 4.56 -5.82 19.18
N THR A 340 4.69 -4.49 19.25
CA THR A 340 3.94 -3.65 20.19
C THR A 340 2.43 -3.81 19.99
N PHE A 341 1.96 -3.71 18.75
CA PHE A 341 0.55 -3.88 18.44
C PHE A 341 0.02 -5.25 18.83
N PHE A 342 0.69 -6.31 18.40
CA PHE A 342 0.21 -7.68 18.63
C PHE A 342 0.29 -8.08 20.11
N ALA A 343 1.32 -7.65 20.84
CA ALA A 343 1.39 -7.87 22.29
C ALA A 343 0.16 -7.26 23.01
N ALA A 344 -0.19 -6.02 22.68
CA ALA A 344 -1.35 -5.36 23.24
C ALA A 344 -2.67 -5.98 22.75
N TRP A 345 -2.77 -6.34 21.47
CA TRP A 345 -3.98 -6.89 20.87
C TRP A 345 -4.33 -8.28 21.41
N TYR A 346 -3.33 -9.17 21.61
CA TYR A 346 -3.50 -10.49 22.22
C TYR A 346 -3.68 -10.41 23.76
N GLY A 347 -3.14 -9.39 24.40
CA GLY A 347 -3.27 -9.15 25.84
C GLY A 347 -4.64 -8.63 26.28
N LYS A 348 -5.56 -8.36 25.35
CA LYS A 348 -6.90 -7.88 25.71
C LYS A 348 -7.68 -8.90 26.53
N PRO A 349 -8.43 -8.42 27.56
CA PRO A 349 -9.38 -9.28 28.25
C PRO A 349 -10.45 -9.78 27.26
N THR A 350 -10.79 -11.06 27.34
CA THR A 350 -11.86 -11.65 26.53
C THR A 350 -13.21 -11.02 26.86
N GLN A 351 -14.20 -11.12 25.96
CA GLN A 351 -15.55 -10.59 26.21
C GLN A 351 -16.18 -11.16 27.50
N GLU A 352 -15.88 -12.43 27.83
CA GLU A 352 -16.32 -13.08 29.07
C GLU A 352 -15.68 -12.44 30.31
N GLN A 353 -14.39 -12.10 30.24
CA GLN A 353 -13.69 -11.43 31.36
C GLN A 353 -14.17 -10.00 31.60
N ARG A 354 -14.63 -9.30 30.53
CA ARG A 354 -15.19 -7.93 30.66
C ARG A 354 -16.62 -7.92 31.23
N ALA A 355 -17.37 -9.03 31.07
CA ALA A 355 -18.72 -9.15 31.61
C ALA A 355 -18.74 -9.45 33.12
N CYS A 356 -17.59 -9.83 33.68
CA CYS A 356 -17.43 -10.16 35.11
C CYS A 356 -16.73 -9.06 35.93
N SER A 357 -16.33 -7.97 35.29
CA SER A 357 -15.76 -6.76 35.93
C SER A 357 -16.75 -5.59 35.89
#